data_da6d23c6602459d9134ad8b2d502c1d0
#
_entry.id   da6d23c6602459d9134ad8b2d502c1d0
#
_cell.length_a   1.000
_cell.length_b   1.000
_cell.length_c   1.000
_cell.angle_alpha   90.00
_cell.angle_beta   90.00
_cell.angle_gamma   90.00
#
_symmetry.space_group_name_H-M   'P 1'
#
loop_
_entity.id
_entity.type
_entity.pdbx_description
1 polymer ?
#
loop_
_entity_poly.entity_id
_entity_poly.type
_entity_poly.pdbx_seq_one_letter_code
_entity_poly.pdbx_strand_id
1 'polypeptide(L)'
;MSFVQYIEGEYNNAKNTFSDINEHIELLYTLGMECEHITEMGVRDGQSSRAFLNTNAALRSYDMELDVEVMDLFKRAKTVGKDVKYMEANVLKIEIEETDLLFIDTWHSGSQLKRELKMHGSKARKFLAFHDTHTYGCRDEKQNWRDFKDKRPMAGEGLLASIIHFTMENPQWKFKEFRTNNNGLTVLERTK
;
A
#
# COMPACT_ATOMS: atom_id res chain seq x y z
N MET A 1 -9.75 18.82 -21.43
CA MET A 1 -8.70 17.99 -20.79
C MET A 1 -9.01 16.54 -21.13
N SER A 2 -8.06 15.82 -21.71
CA SER A 2 -8.26 14.37 -21.93
C SER A 2 -8.23 13.65 -20.58
N PHE A 3 -8.85 12.45 -20.50
CA PHE A 3 -8.83 11.68 -19.25
C PHE A 3 -7.42 11.21 -18.86
N VAL A 4 -6.51 11.02 -19.80
CA VAL A 4 -5.09 10.72 -19.53
C VAL A 4 -4.44 11.93 -18.85
N GLN A 5 -4.65 13.13 -19.35
CA GLN A 5 -4.18 14.38 -18.71
C GLN A 5 -4.81 14.58 -17.31
N TYR A 6 -6.03 14.11 -17.10
CA TYR A 6 -6.66 14.15 -15.79
C TYR A 6 -5.92 13.25 -14.78
N ILE A 7 -5.63 11.98 -15.12
CA ILE A 7 -4.90 11.04 -14.23
C ILE A 7 -3.49 11.54 -13.96
N GLU A 8 -2.79 12.07 -14.97
CA GLU A 8 -1.49 12.70 -14.77
C GLU A 8 -1.57 13.94 -13.87
N GLY A 9 -2.64 14.71 -13.99
CA GLY A 9 -2.93 15.85 -13.11
C GLY A 9 -3.14 15.43 -11.66
N GLU A 10 -3.90 14.36 -11.43
CA GLU A 10 -4.12 13.77 -10.10
C GLU A 10 -2.82 13.26 -9.47
N TYR A 11 -1.97 12.59 -10.23
CA TYR A 11 -0.64 12.17 -9.78
C TYR A 11 0.22 13.37 -9.38
N ASN A 12 0.30 14.40 -10.24
CA ASN A 12 1.07 15.61 -9.96
C ASN A 12 0.54 16.35 -8.74
N ASN A 13 -0.78 16.39 -8.55
CA ASN A 13 -1.40 16.96 -7.36
C ASN A 13 -1.01 16.20 -6.10
N ALA A 14 -1.12 14.87 -6.09
CA ALA A 14 -0.74 14.04 -4.96
C ALA A 14 0.74 14.19 -4.57
N LYS A 15 1.62 14.31 -5.57
CA LYS A 15 3.06 14.51 -5.36
C LYS A 15 3.39 15.88 -4.76
N ASN A 16 2.68 16.94 -5.18
CA ASN A 16 3.04 18.33 -4.86
C ASN A 16 2.20 18.96 -3.75
N THR A 17 1.12 18.29 -3.33
CA THR A 17 0.28 18.76 -2.22
C THR A 17 0.68 18.04 -0.94
N PHE A 18 0.89 18.80 0.13
CA PHE A 18 1.28 18.24 1.43
C PHE A 18 0.27 17.18 1.91
N SER A 19 0.79 16.00 2.20
CA SER A 19 0.07 14.89 2.85
C SER A 19 1.08 14.06 3.67
N ASP A 20 0.60 13.03 4.32
CA ASP A 20 1.44 12.11 5.10
C ASP A 20 2.27 11.14 4.23
N ILE A 21 2.06 11.13 2.89
CA ILE A 21 2.73 10.24 1.94
C ILE A 21 3.26 10.94 0.68
N ASN A 22 3.01 12.25 0.51
CA ASN A 22 3.30 12.96 -0.75
C ASN A 22 4.76 12.83 -1.22
N GLU A 23 5.72 12.80 -0.30
CA GLU A 23 7.15 12.67 -0.64
C GLU A 23 7.54 11.27 -1.16
N HIS A 24 6.65 10.30 -1.03
CA HIS A 24 6.84 8.92 -1.50
C HIS A 24 6.11 8.63 -2.82
N ILE A 25 5.22 9.51 -3.28
CA ILE A 25 4.40 9.32 -4.48
C ILE A 25 5.26 9.03 -5.72
N GLU A 26 6.38 9.73 -5.89
CA GLU A 26 7.29 9.51 -7.02
C GLU A 26 7.97 8.13 -6.97
N LEU A 27 8.37 7.68 -5.78
CA LEU A 27 8.95 6.34 -5.65
C LEU A 27 7.91 5.25 -5.90
N LEU A 28 6.69 5.39 -5.36
CA LEU A 28 5.60 4.44 -5.61
C LEU A 28 5.26 4.36 -7.10
N TYR A 29 5.20 5.49 -7.79
CA TYR A 29 5.05 5.53 -9.25
C TYR A 29 6.19 4.79 -9.96
N THR A 30 7.44 5.06 -9.59
CA THR A 30 8.62 4.43 -10.20
C THR A 30 8.61 2.90 -10.02
N LEU A 31 8.30 2.41 -8.83
CA LEU A 31 8.13 0.97 -8.57
C LEU A 31 6.99 0.38 -9.40
N GLY A 32 5.87 1.11 -9.48
CA GLY A 32 4.70 0.68 -10.25
C GLY A 32 4.95 0.62 -11.76
N MET A 33 5.86 1.45 -12.30
CA MET A 33 6.26 1.38 -13.72
C MET A 33 7.03 0.09 -14.07
N GLU A 34 7.60 -0.59 -13.09
CA GLU A 34 8.25 -1.89 -13.27
C GLU A 34 7.27 -3.07 -13.15
N CYS A 35 5.97 -2.81 -12.90
CA CYS A 35 4.96 -3.80 -12.58
C CYS A 35 3.93 -3.96 -13.70
N GLU A 36 3.40 -5.18 -13.84
CA GLU A 36 2.22 -5.48 -14.65
C GLU A 36 0.95 -5.54 -13.77
N HIS A 37 1.11 -5.86 -12.48
CA HIS A 37 0.02 -5.95 -11.52
C HIS A 37 0.44 -5.38 -10.16
N ILE A 38 -0.42 -4.51 -9.60
CA ILE A 38 -0.22 -3.87 -8.29
C ILE A 38 -1.42 -4.21 -7.41
N THR A 39 -1.13 -4.59 -6.16
CA THR A 39 -2.14 -4.71 -5.10
C THR A 39 -1.84 -3.66 -4.04
N GLU A 40 -2.86 -2.87 -3.70
CA GLU A 40 -2.83 -1.84 -2.67
C GLU A 40 -3.80 -2.21 -1.55
N MET A 41 -3.30 -2.23 -0.32
CA MET A 41 -4.06 -2.48 0.90
C MET A 41 -4.04 -1.23 1.79
N GLY A 42 -5.21 -0.63 2.02
CA GLY A 42 -5.36 0.69 2.62
C GLY A 42 -5.29 1.78 1.54
N VAL A 43 -6.38 2.49 1.37
CA VAL A 43 -6.56 3.47 0.28
C VAL A 43 -6.86 4.85 0.84
N ARG A 44 -7.73 4.90 1.84
CA ARG A 44 -8.19 6.14 2.46
C ARG A 44 -8.68 7.15 1.40
N ASP A 45 -8.01 8.30 1.28
CA ASP A 45 -8.29 9.36 0.28
C ASP A 45 -7.55 9.17 -1.06
N GLY A 46 -6.87 8.03 -1.26
CA GLY A 46 -6.30 7.59 -2.53
C GLY A 46 -5.04 8.33 -2.97
N GLN A 47 -4.21 8.82 -2.04
CA GLN A 47 -2.96 9.50 -2.40
C GLN A 47 -2.00 8.53 -3.12
N SER A 48 -1.74 7.36 -2.56
CA SER A 48 -0.94 6.30 -3.18
C SER A 48 -1.58 5.75 -4.46
N SER A 49 -2.91 5.60 -4.45
CA SER A 49 -3.67 5.15 -5.64
C SER A 49 -3.40 6.04 -6.86
N ARG A 50 -3.23 7.37 -6.67
CA ARG A 50 -2.92 8.30 -7.77
C ARG A 50 -1.57 8.01 -8.42
N ALA A 51 -0.59 7.55 -7.65
CA ALA A 51 0.69 7.11 -8.21
C ALA A 51 0.49 5.85 -9.07
N PHE A 52 -0.20 4.84 -8.53
CA PHE A 52 -0.42 3.58 -9.21
C PHE A 52 -1.34 3.71 -10.44
N LEU A 53 -2.37 4.53 -10.38
CA LEU A 53 -3.25 4.81 -11.52
C LEU A 53 -2.52 5.50 -12.67
N ASN A 54 -1.42 6.20 -12.41
CA ASN A 54 -0.60 6.82 -13.46
C ASN A 54 0.35 5.85 -14.17
N THR A 55 0.42 4.57 -13.72
CA THR A 55 1.18 3.49 -14.38
C THR A 55 0.32 2.75 -15.41
N ASN A 56 0.90 1.78 -16.10
CA ASN A 56 0.16 0.87 -16.98
C ASN A 56 -0.23 -0.45 -16.33
N ALA A 57 0.12 -0.65 -15.05
CA ALA A 57 -0.18 -1.87 -14.33
C ALA A 57 -1.68 -2.04 -14.06
N ALA A 58 -2.16 -3.28 -14.02
CA ALA A 58 -3.44 -3.59 -13.42
C ALA A 58 -3.39 -3.26 -11.92
N LEU A 59 -4.42 -2.59 -11.39
CA LEU A 59 -4.47 -2.17 -9.98
C LEU A 59 -5.66 -2.79 -9.27
N ARG A 60 -5.39 -3.40 -8.11
CA ARG A 60 -6.39 -3.93 -7.18
C ARG A 60 -6.20 -3.26 -5.82
N SER A 61 -7.09 -2.33 -5.50
CA SER A 61 -7.05 -1.55 -4.24
C SER A 61 -8.17 -2.00 -3.31
N TYR A 62 -7.82 -2.20 -2.05
CA TYR A 62 -8.73 -2.68 -1.00
C TYR A 62 -8.72 -1.74 0.19
N ASP A 63 -9.90 -1.40 0.69
CA ASP A 63 -10.09 -0.68 1.95
C ASP A 63 -11.29 -1.23 2.72
N MET A 64 -11.38 -0.93 4.00
CA MET A 64 -12.51 -1.29 4.86
C MET A 64 -13.76 -0.46 4.55
N GLU A 65 -13.56 0.73 3.98
CA GLU A 65 -14.62 1.68 3.58
C GLU A 65 -14.25 2.27 2.21
N LEU A 66 -15.27 2.53 1.38
CA LEU A 66 -15.05 3.14 0.08
C LEU A 66 -15.25 4.66 0.14
N ASP A 67 -14.23 5.40 -0.23
CA ASP A 67 -14.30 6.84 -0.43
C ASP A 67 -14.93 7.18 -1.79
N VAL A 68 -15.88 8.12 -1.81
CA VAL A 68 -16.66 8.47 -3.01
C VAL A 68 -15.78 9.15 -4.07
N GLU A 69 -14.84 9.99 -3.67
CA GLU A 69 -13.95 10.69 -4.61
C GLU A 69 -12.96 9.70 -5.24
N VAL A 70 -12.45 8.76 -4.46
CA VAL A 70 -11.60 7.66 -4.95
C VAL A 70 -12.38 6.73 -5.88
N MET A 71 -13.64 6.41 -5.55
CA MET A 71 -14.51 5.65 -6.47
C MET A 71 -14.66 6.34 -7.84
N ASP A 72 -14.87 7.67 -7.86
CA ASP A 72 -14.96 8.43 -9.11
C ASP A 72 -13.63 8.43 -9.87
N LEU A 73 -12.50 8.57 -9.17
CA LEU A 73 -11.15 8.48 -9.75
C LEU A 73 -10.93 7.13 -10.46
N PHE A 74 -11.26 6.01 -9.79
CA PHE A 74 -11.16 4.68 -10.39
C PHE A 74 -12.13 4.48 -11.55
N LYS A 75 -13.34 5.01 -11.46
CA LYS A 75 -14.31 4.99 -12.55
C LYS A 75 -13.77 5.72 -13.78
N ARG A 76 -13.18 6.90 -13.60
CA ARG A 76 -12.54 7.67 -14.69
C ARG A 76 -11.35 6.92 -15.28
N ALA A 77 -10.50 6.29 -14.46
CA ALA A 77 -9.39 5.48 -14.93
C ALA A 77 -9.87 4.32 -15.82
N LYS A 78 -10.99 3.67 -15.50
CA LYS A 78 -11.60 2.64 -16.36
C LYS A 78 -12.05 3.19 -17.72
N THR A 79 -12.54 4.44 -17.80
CA THR A 79 -12.99 5.02 -19.10
C THR A 79 -11.85 5.23 -20.09
N VAL A 80 -10.60 5.25 -19.61
CA VAL A 80 -9.40 5.32 -20.48
C VAL A 80 -8.73 3.96 -20.68
N GLY A 81 -9.43 2.89 -20.36
CA GLY A 81 -8.98 1.51 -20.63
C GLY A 81 -8.06 0.90 -19.56
N LYS A 82 -7.92 1.53 -18.39
CA LYS A 82 -7.11 0.94 -17.30
C LYS A 82 -7.84 -0.22 -16.64
N ASP A 83 -7.11 -1.31 -16.39
CA ASP A 83 -7.61 -2.46 -15.61
C ASP A 83 -7.45 -2.20 -14.11
N VAL A 84 -8.45 -1.54 -13.52
CA VAL A 84 -8.39 -1.12 -12.12
C VAL A 84 -9.67 -1.49 -11.37
N LYS A 85 -9.52 -1.88 -10.10
CA LYS A 85 -10.64 -2.19 -9.20
C LYS A 85 -10.37 -1.58 -7.82
N TYR A 86 -11.35 -0.88 -7.27
CA TYR A 86 -11.39 -0.43 -5.88
C TYR A 86 -12.50 -1.17 -5.16
N MET A 87 -12.19 -1.86 -4.08
CA MET A 87 -13.06 -2.86 -3.45
C MET A 87 -13.09 -2.67 -1.93
N GLU A 88 -14.31 -2.69 -1.38
CA GLU A 88 -14.52 -2.76 0.06
C GLU A 88 -14.21 -4.18 0.54
N ALA A 89 -13.18 -4.32 1.38
CA ALA A 89 -12.82 -5.60 1.93
C ALA A 89 -11.91 -5.47 3.17
N ASN A 90 -12.11 -6.39 4.11
CA ASN A 90 -11.10 -6.64 5.14
C ASN A 90 -10.02 -7.56 4.56
N VAL A 91 -8.81 -7.02 4.37
CA VAL A 91 -7.67 -7.76 3.77
C VAL A 91 -7.28 -9.02 4.55
N LEU A 92 -7.64 -9.13 5.83
CA LEU A 92 -7.44 -10.35 6.61
C LEU A 92 -8.54 -11.42 6.38
N LYS A 93 -9.48 -11.20 5.47
CA LYS A 93 -10.60 -12.12 5.17
C LYS A 93 -10.72 -12.45 3.68
N ILE A 94 -9.80 -11.97 2.85
CA ILE A 94 -9.78 -12.22 1.41
C ILE A 94 -8.49 -12.93 1.01
N GLU A 95 -8.48 -13.48 -0.18
CA GLU A 95 -7.28 -13.91 -0.89
C GLU A 95 -7.06 -12.97 -2.07
N ILE A 96 -5.83 -12.47 -2.24
CA ILE A 96 -5.45 -11.61 -3.37
C ILE A 96 -4.88 -12.43 -4.53
N GLU A 97 -4.94 -11.85 -5.73
CA GLU A 97 -4.24 -12.35 -6.91
C GLU A 97 -2.71 -12.27 -6.71
N GLU A 98 -1.93 -13.00 -7.50
CA GLU A 98 -0.49 -12.76 -7.58
C GLU A 98 -0.24 -11.33 -8.11
N THR A 99 0.76 -10.66 -7.54
CA THR A 99 1.02 -9.26 -7.80
C THR A 99 2.52 -8.98 -7.92
N ASP A 100 2.92 -8.01 -8.73
CA ASP A 100 4.33 -7.61 -8.78
C ASP A 100 4.71 -6.73 -7.60
N LEU A 101 3.85 -5.78 -7.24
CA LEU A 101 3.98 -4.91 -6.07
C LEU A 101 2.80 -5.13 -5.14
N LEU A 102 3.08 -5.49 -3.89
CA LEU A 102 2.11 -5.42 -2.79
C LEU A 102 2.47 -4.21 -1.92
N PHE A 103 1.61 -3.18 -1.97
CA PHE A 103 1.70 -2.00 -1.10
C PHE A 103 0.75 -2.16 0.08
N ILE A 104 1.25 -1.95 1.30
CA ILE A 104 0.50 -2.10 2.55
C ILE A 104 0.57 -0.80 3.34
N ASP A 105 -0.58 -0.17 3.52
CA ASP A 105 -0.81 1.05 4.30
C ASP A 105 -2.12 0.93 5.07
N THR A 106 -2.24 -0.14 5.84
CA THR A 106 -3.41 -0.48 6.64
C THR A 106 -3.24 0.02 8.07
N TRP A 107 -3.90 -0.59 9.04
CA TRP A 107 -3.71 -0.25 10.44
C TRP A 107 -2.27 -0.54 10.93
N HIS A 108 -1.60 0.47 11.49
CA HIS A 108 -0.17 0.48 11.80
C HIS A 108 0.16 -0.28 13.10
N SER A 109 0.00 -1.58 13.03
CA SER A 109 0.28 -2.51 14.13
C SER A 109 1.14 -3.68 13.63
N GLY A 110 2.18 -4.03 14.38
CA GLY A 110 3.04 -5.15 14.06
C GLY A 110 2.27 -6.47 13.93
N SER A 111 1.28 -6.70 14.79
CA SER A 111 0.44 -7.91 14.74
C SER A 111 -0.46 -7.95 13.50
N GLN A 112 -0.97 -6.81 13.04
CA GLN A 112 -1.74 -6.70 11.79
C GLN A 112 -0.84 -7.00 10.60
N LEU A 113 0.28 -6.31 10.47
CA LEU A 113 1.21 -6.47 9.36
C LEU A 113 1.77 -7.91 9.30
N LYS A 114 2.07 -8.54 10.43
CA LYS A 114 2.51 -9.94 10.48
C LYS A 114 1.46 -10.89 9.88
N ARG A 115 0.17 -10.63 10.12
CA ARG A 115 -0.92 -11.43 9.54
C ARG A 115 -1.06 -11.20 8.04
N GLU A 116 -0.98 -9.95 7.60
CA GLU A 116 -1.03 -9.58 6.19
C GLU A 116 0.12 -10.22 5.41
N LEU A 117 1.35 -10.12 5.93
CA LEU A 117 2.51 -10.75 5.32
C LEU A 117 2.41 -12.28 5.27
N LYS A 118 1.86 -12.91 6.34
CA LYS A 118 1.62 -14.36 6.35
C LYS A 118 0.62 -14.80 5.29
N MET A 119 -0.43 -14.00 5.06
CA MET A 119 -1.50 -14.33 4.10
C MET A 119 -1.11 -13.99 2.66
N HIS A 120 -0.45 -12.86 2.47
CA HIS A 120 -0.31 -12.24 1.15
C HIS A 120 1.14 -12.05 0.70
N GLY A 121 2.12 -12.11 1.60
CA GLY A 121 3.51 -11.83 1.26
C GLY A 121 4.09 -12.77 0.18
N SER A 122 3.63 -14.03 0.14
CA SER A 122 4.04 -14.98 -0.91
C SER A 122 3.44 -14.69 -2.29
N LYS A 123 2.38 -13.86 -2.37
CA LYS A 123 1.74 -13.46 -3.63
C LYS A 123 2.53 -12.36 -4.35
N ALA A 124 3.40 -11.63 -3.64
CA ALA A 124 4.25 -10.59 -4.23
C ALA A 124 5.44 -11.21 -4.99
N ARG A 125 5.66 -10.76 -6.23
CA ARG A 125 6.67 -11.31 -7.14
C ARG A 125 7.95 -10.46 -7.20
N LYS A 126 7.82 -9.12 -7.05
CA LYS A 126 8.96 -8.18 -7.21
C LYS A 126 9.17 -7.32 -5.96
N PHE A 127 8.12 -6.64 -5.48
CA PHE A 127 8.22 -5.66 -4.41
C PHE A 127 7.18 -5.87 -3.32
N LEU A 128 7.60 -5.61 -2.07
CA LEU A 128 6.74 -5.36 -0.92
C LEU A 128 7.04 -3.94 -0.44
N ALA A 129 6.04 -3.08 -0.32
CA ALA A 129 6.22 -1.72 0.16
C ALA A 129 5.27 -1.43 1.33
N PHE A 130 5.78 -0.77 2.37
CA PHE A 130 5.09 -0.51 3.63
C PHE A 130 5.22 0.95 3.99
N HIS A 131 4.10 1.63 4.18
CA HIS A 131 4.07 3.01 4.66
C HIS A 131 4.10 3.08 6.19
N ASP A 132 4.27 4.28 6.75
CA ASP A 132 4.31 4.58 8.19
C ASP A 132 5.41 3.86 8.99
N THR A 133 6.41 3.33 8.33
CA THR A 133 7.47 2.51 8.96
C THR A 133 8.47 3.30 9.81
N HIS A 134 8.43 4.64 9.80
CA HIS A 134 9.16 5.47 10.74
C HIS A 134 8.30 5.84 11.95
N THR A 135 7.10 6.35 11.73
CA THR A 135 6.19 6.78 12.80
C THR A 135 5.76 5.63 13.70
N TYR A 136 5.44 4.49 13.09
CA TYR A 136 5.00 3.27 13.79
C TYR A 136 6.01 2.11 13.67
N GLY A 137 7.26 2.42 13.36
CA GLY A 137 8.29 1.41 13.17
C GLY A 137 8.57 0.58 14.42
N CYS A 138 8.67 1.22 15.59
CA CYS A 138 9.00 0.61 16.88
C CYS A 138 7.85 0.67 17.90
N ARG A 139 6.65 1.00 17.48
CA ARG A 139 5.45 1.05 18.34
C ARG A 139 4.21 0.86 17.48
N ASP A 140 3.19 0.27 18.03
CA ASP A 140 1.89 0.19 17.36
C ASP A 140 1.14 1.53 17.47
N GLU A 141 0.31 1.81 16.46
CA GLU A 141 -0.69 2.85 16.55
C GLU A 141 -1.69 2.54 17.66
N LYS A 142 -2.09 3.57 18.41
CA LYS A 142 -3.09 3.40 19.47
C LYS A 142 -4.43 3.01 18.86
N GLN A 143 -4.96 1.90 19.31
CA GLN A 143 -6.26 1.42 18.86
C GLN A 143 -7.37 2.40 19.27
N ASN A 144 -8.19 2.83 18.31
CA ASN A 144 -9.48 3.40 18.61
C ASN A 144 -10.49 2.27 18.82
N TRP A 145 -10.81 1.98 20.09
CA TRP A 145 -11.65 0.85 20.52
C TRP A 145 -13.09 0.88 19.93
N ARG A 146 -13.49 1.95 19.28
CA ARG A 146 -14.83 2.07 18.70
C ARG A 146 -14.97 1.30 17.37
N ASP A 147 -13.86 1.04 16.68
CA ASP A 147 -13.88 0.57 15.29
C ASP A 147 -13.53 -0.92 15.13
N PHE A 148 -12.93 -1.57 16.15
CA PHE A 148 -12.50 -2.96 16.03
C PHE A 148 -13.14 -3.89 17.07
N LYS A 149 -13.87 -4.89 16.57
CA LYS A 149 -14.45 -5.96 17.42
C LYS A 149 -13.41 -6.98 17.91
N ASP A 150 -12.19 -6.95 17.38
CA ASP A 150 -11.13 -7.92 17.72
C ASP A 150 -10.23 -7.35 18.83
N LYS A 151 -10.52 -7.75 20.06
CA LYS A 151 -9.86 -7.27 21.29
C LYS A 151 -8.54 -7.99 21.61
N ARG A 152 -7.81 -8.52 20.61
CA ARG A 152 -6.55 -9.20 20.90
C ARG A 152 -5.49 -8.22 21.41
N PRO A 153 -4.72 -8.56 22.45
CA PRO A 153 -3.63 -7.72 22.91
C PRO A 153 -2.60 -7.56 21.77
N MET A 154 -2.20 -6.32 21.55
CA MET A 154 -1.18 -5.98 20.56
C MET A 154 0.20 -6.19 21.20
N ALA A 155 1.13 -6.72 20.43
CA ALA A 155 2.49 -6.94 20.90
C ALA A 155 3.27 -5.64 21.15
N GLY A 156 2.79 -4.50 20.61
CA GLY A 156 3.42 -3.19 20.78
C GLY A 156 4.77 -3.04 20.07
N GLU A 157 5.11 -3.97 19.18
CA GLU A 157 6.44 -4.10 18.56
C GLU A 157 6.64 -3.18 17.35
N GLY A 158 5.54 -2.64 16.80
CA GLY A 158 5.56 -1.81 15.60
C GLY A 158 5.82 -2.59 14.30
N LEU A 159 5.86 -1.83 13.19
CA LEU A 159 5.89 -2.41 11.85
C LEU A 159 7.26 -3.04 11.51
N LEU A 160 8.36 -2.41 11.93
CA LEU A 160 9.71 -2.85 11.56
C LEU A 160 10.04 -4.25 12.10
N ALA A 161 9.59 -4.59 13.31
CA ALA A 161 9.79 -5.91 13.87
C ALA A 161 9.16 -6.99 12.97
N SER A 162 7.96 -6.75 12.47
CA SER A 162 7.26 -7.68 11.55
C SER A 162 7.94 -7.79 10.20
N ILE A 163 8.46 -6.68 9.64
CA ILE A 163 9.18 -6.66 8.37
C ILE A 163 10.51 -7.42 8.51
N ILE A 164 11.28 -7.17 9.57
CA ILE A 164 12.54 -7.87 9.85
C ILE A 164 12.31 -9.37 10.03
N HIS A 165 11.31 -9.75 10.84
CA HIS A 165 10.97 -11.16 11.05
C HIS A 165 10.61 -11.85 9.73
N PHE A 166 9.80 -11.17 8.89
CA PHE A 166 9.45 -11.68 7.57
C PHE A 166 10.67 -11.90 6.68
N THR A 167 11.64 -10.96 6.65
CA THR A 167 12.85 -11.12 5.84
C THR A 167 13.77 -12.22 6.36
N MET A 168 13.79 -12.49 7.67
CA MET A 168 14.54 -13.61 8.25
C MET A 168 13.95 -14.97 7.85
N GLU A 169 12.63 -15.07 7.78
CA GLU A 169 11.93 -16.29 7.35
C GLU A 169 11.92 -16.45 5.80
N ASN A 170 12.12 -15.37 5.07
CA ASN A 170 12.02 -15.29 3.61
C ASN A 170 13.28 -14.62 3.03
N PRO A 171 14.43 -15.33 3.00
CA PRO A 171 15.75 -14.76 2.66
C PRO A 171 15.88 -14.24 1.22
N GLN A 172 14.91 -14.56 0.34
CA GLN A 172 14.81 -13.99 -1.00
C GLN A 172 14.39 -12.52 -1.01
N TRP A 173 13.86 -11.99 0.12
CA TRP A 173 13.48 -10.59 0.25
C TRP A 173 14.62 -9.79 0.87
N LYS A 174 15.01 -8.67 0.23
CA LYS A 174 16.06 -7.76 0.68
C LYS A 174 15.51 -6.34 0.78
N PHE A 175 16.05 -5.57 1.72
CA PHE A 175 15.76 -4.15 1.81
C PHE A 175 16.30 -3.44 0.55
N LYS A 176 15.42 -2.73 -0.16
CA LYS A 176 15.72 -1.88 -1.32
C LYS A 176 15.75 -0.42 -0.93
N GLU A 177 14.72 0.04 -0.19
CA GLU A 177 14.58 1.41 0.27
C GLU A 177 14.17 1.42 1.75
N PHE A 178 14.72 2.38 2.48
CA PHE A 178 14.31 2.69 3.84
C PHE A 178 14.34 4.21 4.02
N ARG A 179 13.16 4.84 4.02
CA ARG A 179 12.98 6.27 4.14
C ARG A 179 12.35 6.62 5.47
N THR A 180 12.83 7.69 6.12
CA THR A 180 12.33 8.13 7.43
C THR A 180 11.48 9.39 7.36
N ASN A 181 11.53 10.13 6.24
CA ASN A 181 10.69 11.29 6.00
C ASN A 181 9.23 10.88 5.78
N ASN A 182 8.30 11.82 5.89
CA ASN A 182 6.87 11.68 5.56
C ASN A 182 6.28 10.36 6.10
N ASN A 183 6.43 10.15 7.42
CA ASN A 183 6.05 8.97 8.21
C ASN A 183 6.87 7.69 7.94
N GLY A 184 7.65 7.66 6.90
CA GLY A 184 8.52 6.54 6.54
C GLY A 184 7.93 5.57 5.52
N LEU A 185 8.80 5.12 4.63
CA LEU A 185 8.49 4.09 3.64
C LEU A 185 9.61 3.05 3.60
N THR A 186 9.24 1.79 3.77
CA THR A 186 10.16 0.65 3.61
C THR A 186 9.78 -0.14 2.36
N VAL A 187 10.75 -0.45 1.52
CA VAL A 187 10.55 -1.29 0.34
C VAL A 187 11.48 -2.49 0.40
N LEU A 188 10.92 -3.68 0.23
CA LEU A 188 11.66 -4.90 -0.01
C LEU A 188 11.59 -5.26 -1.48
N GLU A 189 12.69 -5.78 -2.02
CA GLU A 189 12.80 -6.33 -3.37
C GLU A 189 13.09 -7.83 -3.30
N ARG A 190 12.43 -8.59 -4.15
CA ARG A 190 12.68 -10.03 -4.26
C ARG A 190 13.89 -10.28 -5.14
N THR A 191 14.94 -10.87 -4.56
CA THR A 191 16.10 -11.35 -5.30
C THR A 191 15.80 -12.70 -5.94
N LYS A 192 16.48 -12.99 -7.04
CA LYS A 192 16.37 -14.26 -7.76
C LYS A 192 16.89 -15.42 -6.93
#